data_08b37fdb3d568449418d40d68de6b69a
#
_entry.id   08b37fdb3d568449418d40d68de6b69a
#
_cell.length_a   1.000
_cell.length_b   1.000
_cell.length_c   1.000
_cell.angle_alpha   90.00
_cell.angle_beta   90.00
_cell.angle_gamma   90.00
#
_symmetry.space_group_name_H-M   'P 1'
#
loop_
_entity.id
_entity.type
_entity.pdbx_description
1 polymer ?
#
loop_
_entity_poly.entity_id
_entity_poly.type
_entity_poly.pdbx_seq_one_letter_code
_entity_poly.pdbx_strand_id
1 'polypeptide(L)'
;MAERDIILQAEHIFRTFSIKSGKNLSVQAVCDVSLTIHAGEIYGLVGESGCGKSTLGRVLSYLIPPTSGRVWLNGIDLSKLSKQELREKRRMIQMVFQDCFSSMDPRQRVGDALVEVLKIHQVCPPAERLPIVVNMIEQVGMRPEHLFRYPHEFSGGQRQRIGLARALLLHPELVICDEPVSALDVSIQSQILNLLLDLQQQGNHSYLFIAHDISVVKHISDRIGVMYLGHLMEEAETQELFQNTLHPYTKALLSAVPTIEKQTKKREILQGELPSPIHAPSGCVFRTRCPYATAACAEALPEWKELAPGHKVACHLYD
;
A
#
# COMPACT_ATOMS: atom_id res chain seq x y z
N MET A 1 16.87 -14.37 -12.07
CA MET A 1 16.68 -12.92 -11.78
C MET A 1 17.86 -12.47 -10.93
N ALA A 2 18.47 -11.31 -11.20
CA ALA A 2 19.49 -10.76 -10.30
C ALA A 2 18.82 -10.52 -8.93
N GLU A 3 19.51 -10.88 -7.86
CA GLU A 3 19.04 -10.66 -6.48
C GLU A 3 18.95 -9.14 -6.26
N ARG A 4 17.71 -8.61 -6.23
CA ARG A 4 17.50 -7.18 -5.98
C ARG A 4 17.70 -6.91 -4.49
N ASP A 5 18.35 -5.82 -4.15
CA ASP A 5 18.55 -5.41 -2.75
C ASP A 5 17.22 -5.19 -2.04
N ILE A 6 17.14 -5.59 -0.77
CA ILE A 6 15.95 -5.36 0.07
C ILE A 6 16.01 -3.91 0.58
N ILE A 7 15.02 -3.10 0.19
CA ILE A 7 14.86 -1.73 0.70
C ILE A 7 14.11 -1.73 2.02
N LEU A 8 12.97 -2.44 2.08
CA LEU A 8 12.17 -2.51 3.28
C LEU A 8 11.91 -3.96 3.66
N GLN A 9 12.14 -4.28 4.93
CA GLN A 9 11.81 -5.56 5.54
C GLN A 9 10.94 -5.33 6.76
N ALA A 10 9.85 -6.07 6.87
CA ALA A 10 8.97 -6.06 8.01
C ALA A 10 8.82 -7.50 8.52
N GLU A 11 8.95 -7.69 9.83
CA GLU A 11 8.84 -9.01 10.46
C GLU A 11 7.89 -8.96 11.65
N HIS A 12 6.94 -9.91 11.63
CA HIS A 12 5.97 -10.13 12.70
C HIS A 12 5.27 -8.85 13.16
N ILE A 13 4.80 -8.05 12.20
CA ILE A 13 4.16 -6.77 12.48
C ILE A 13 2.77 -6.99 13.06
N PHE A 14 2.56 -6.44 14.25
CA PHE A 14 1.25 -6.29 14.88
C PHE A 14 0.92 -4.81 15.08
N ARG A 15 -0.34 -4.45 14.84
CA ARG A 15 -0.85 -3.14 15.23
C ARG A 15 -2.25 -3.24 15.81
N THR A 16 -2.37 -2.89 17.10
CA THR A 16 -3.61 -2.89 17.86
C THR A 16 -3.96 -1.47 18.28
N PHE A 17 -5.23 -1.11 18.15
CA PHE A 17 -5.76 0.17 18.62
C PHE A 17 -6.75 -0.08 19.77
N SER A 18 -6.58 0.61 20.90
CA SER A 18 -7.52 0.57 22.01
C SER A 18 -8.71 1.50 21.74
N ILE A 19 -9.92 1.00 21.94
CA ILE A 19 -11.16 1.78 21.81
C ILE A 19 -11.53 2.32 23.20
N LYS A 20 -11.63 3.66 23.31
CA LYS A 20 -12.07 4.33 24.53
C LYS A 20 -13.59 4.23 24.70
N SER A 21 -14.13 3.06 25.01
CA SER A 21 -15.60 2.87 25.18
C SER A 21 -15.98 2.16 26.48
N GLY A 22 -15.28 2.40 27.59
CA GLY A 22 -15.63 1.85 28.91
C GLY A 22 -15.48 0.32 29.09
N LYS A 23 -15.33 -0.43 27.97
CA LYS A 23 -14.95 -1.84 27.93
C LYS A 23 -13.56 -1.87 27.28
N ASN A 24 -12.64 -2.68 27.79
CA ASN A 24 -11.30 -2.87 27.20
C ASN A 24 -11.38 -3.52 25.81
N LEU A 25 -12.00 -2.83 24.87
CA LEU A 25 -12.12 -3.27 23.48
C LEU A 25 -10.90 -2.80 22.70
N SER A 26 -10.39 -3.66 21.84
CA SER A 26 -9.28 -3.34 20.93
C SER A 26 -9.56 -3.83 19.52
N VAL A 27 -9.03 -3.11 18.54
CA VAL A 27 -9.04 -3.50 17.12
C VAL A 27 -7.64 -3.96 16.76
N GLN A 28 -7.51 -5.19 16.34
CA GLN A 28 -6.28 -5.73 15.77
C GLN A 28 -6.29 -5.41 14.27
N ALA A 29 -5.67 -4.30 13.90
CA ALA A 29 -5.68 -3.83 12.51
C ALA A 29 -4.63 -4.51 11.63
N VAL A 30 -3.52 -4.98 12.23
CA VAL A 30 -2.46 -5.76 11.59
C VAL A 30 -2.06 -6.87 12.55
N CYS A 31 -1.99 -8.10 12.04
CA CYS A 31 -1.79 -9.31 12.81
C CYS A 31 -0.73 -10.19 12.13
N ASP A 32 0.45 -10.25 12.69
CA ASP A 32 1.57 -11.09 12.27
C ASP A 32 1.93 -10.96 10.77
N VAL A 33 2.06 -9.74 10.29
CA VAL A 33 2.42 -9.49 8.90
C VAL A 33 3.93 -9.40 8.76
N SER A 34 4.49 -10.26 7.88
CA SER A 34 5.90 -10.20 7.46
C SER A 34 5.94 -10.04 5.94
N LEU A 35 6.72 -9.07 5.44
CA LEU A 35 6.92 -8.83 4.02
C LEU A 35 8.26 -8.14 3.75
N THR A 36 8.71 -8.23 2.49
CA THR A 36 9.88 -7.52 1.99
C THR A 36 9.52 -6.75 0.74
N ILE A 37 10.17 -5.60 0.52
CA ILE A 37 10.09 -4.81 -0.71
C ILE A 37 11.50 -4.63 -1.24
N HIS A 38 11.70 -4.94 -2.51
CA HIS A 38 13.01 -4.87 -3.17
C HIS A 38 13.21 -3.54 -3.92
N ALA A 39 14.46 -3.23 -4.21
CA ALA A 39 14.82 -2.05 -5.00
C ALA A 39 14.16 -2.07 -6.38
N GLY A 40 13.49 -0.98 -6.74
CA GLY A 40 12.77 -0.84 -8.02
C GLY A 40 11.58 -1.78 -8.16
N GLU A 41 11.09 -2.40 -7.07
CA GLU A 41 9.89 -3.24 -7.07
C GLU A 41 8.63 -2.41 -6.87
N ILE A 42 7.56 -2.77 -7.54
CA ILE A 42 6.20 -2.36 -7.22
C ILE A 42 5.50 -3.52 -6.51
N TYR A 43 5.41 -3.45 -5.19
CA TYR A 43 4.68 -4.41 -4.37
C TYR A 43 3.22 -3.98 -4.24
N GLY A 44 2.29 -4.77 -4.78
CA GLY A 44 0.86 -4.56 -4.65
C GLY A 44 0.32 -5.14 -3.35
N LEU A 45 -0.50 -4.38 -2.61
CA LEU A 45 -1.22 -4.86 -1.44
C LEU A 45 -2.71 -4.70 -1.65
N VAL A 46 -3.43 -5.82 -1.73
CA VAL A 46 -4.85 -5.84 -2.07
C VAL A 46 -5.69 -6.55 -1.00
N GLY A 47 -6.96 -6.19 -0.90
CA GLY A 47 -7.93 -6.80 0.02
C GLY A 47 -9.14 -5.91 0.23
N GLU A 48 -10.18 -6.44 0.86
CA GLU A 48 -11.42 -5.69 1.14
C GLU A 48 -11.17 -4.41 1.96
N SER A 49 -12.07 -3.43 1.83
CA SER A 49 -11.99 -2.19 2.61
C SER A 49 -12.04 -2.51 4.12
N GLY A 50 -11.21 -1.81 4.90
CA GLY A 50 -11.11 -2.04 6.35
C GLY A 50 -10.29 -3.25 6.78
N CYS A 51 -9.66 -4.03 5.88
CA CYS A 51 -8.86 -5.20 6.25
C CYS A 51 -7.46 -4.85 6.83
N GLY A 52 -7.09 -3.57 6.95
CA GLY A 52 -5.84 -3.14 7.60
C GLY A 52 -4.73 -2.63 6.69
N LYS A 53 -4.90 -2.61 5.35
CA LYS A 53 -3.88 -2.19 4.37
C LYS A 53 -3.27 -0.80 4.64
N SER A 54 -4.11 0.22 4.78
CA SER A 54 -3.66 1.60 5.07
C SER A 54 -2.97 1.70 6.42
N THR A 55 -3.40 0.89 7.40
CA THR A 55 -2.72 0.81 8.71
C THR A 55 -1.34 0.19 8.55
N LEU A 56 -1.21 -0.89 7.78
CA LEU A 56 0.08 -1.51 7.47
C LEU A 56 1.00 -0.50 6.77
N GLY A 57 0.54 0.21 5.74
CA GLY A 57 1.32 1.24 5.06
C GLY A 57 1.85 2.32 6.02
N ARG A 58 1.01 2.78 6.96
CA ARG A 58 1.43 3.76 7.98
C ARG A 58 2.42 3.18 9.00
N VAL A 59 2.34 1.88 9.29
CA VAL A 59 3.33 1.21 10.16
C VAL A 59 4.65 1.04 9.43
N LEU A 60 4.63 0.62 8.16
CA LEU A 60 5.83 0.45 7.34
C LEU A 60 6.58 1.76 7.11
N SER A 61 5.85 2.90 6.91
CA SER A 61 6.44 4.24 6.87
C SER A 61 6.86 4.77 8.25
N TYR A 62 6.60 4.01 9.29
CA TYR A 62 6.81 4.41 10.69
C TYR A 62 6.11 5.71 11.10
N LEU A 63 5.03 6.09 10.38
CA LEU A 63 4.12 7.17 10.81
C LEU A 63 3.41 6.79 12.10
N ILE A 64 3.08 5.50 12.24
CA ILE A 64 2.57 4.89 13.47
C ILE A 64 3.55 3.76 13.85
N PRO A 65 4.07 3.71 15.08
CA PRO A 65 4.91 2.59 15.48
C PRO A 65 4.10 1.30 15.52
N PRO A 66 4.68 0.13 15.22
CA PRO A 66 4.05 -1.16 15.46
C PRO A 66 3.77 -1.37 16.95
N THR A 67 2.79 -2.20 17.29
CA THR A 67 2.59 -2.65 18.68
C THR A 67 3.65 -3.69 19.07
N SER A 68 4.00 -4.57 18.12
CA SER A 68 5.15 -5.48 18.18
C SER A 68 5.62 -5.80 16.75
N GLY A 69 6.78 -6.44 16.65
CA GLY A 69 7.47 -6.66 15.37
C GLY A 69 8.49 -5.56 15.07
N ARG A 70 9.16 -5.67 13.93
CA ARG A 70 10.23 -4.75 13.54
C ARG A 70 10.12 -4.37 12.06
N VAL A 71 10.55 -3.15 11.76
CA VAL A 71 10.68 -2.64 10.39
C VAL A 71 12.10 -2.17 10.17
N TRP A 72 12.73 -2.68 9.12
CA TRP A 72 14.05 -2.25 8.67
C TRP A 72 13.94 -1.50 7.34
N LEU A 73 14.70 -0.43 7.24
CA LEU A 73 14.91 0.33 6.00
C LEU A 73 16.39 0.25 5.65
N ASN A 74 16.72 -0.35 4.50
CA ASN A 74 18.10 -0.60 4.09
C ASN A 74 18.94 -1.26 5.22
N GLY A 75 18.38 -2.29 5.86
CA GLY A 75 19.02 -3.00 6.96
C GLY A 75 19.07 -2.23 8.30
N ILE A 76 18.56 -1.01 8.38
CA ILE A 76 18.52 -0.19 9.60
C ILE A 76 17.19 -0.41 10.32
N ASP A 77 17.22 -0.93 11.55
CA ASP A 77 16.05 -1.13 12.40
C ASP A 77 15.47 0.23 12.85
N LEU A 78 14.29 0.58 12.35
CA LEU A 78 13.65 1.87 12.63
C LEU A 78 13.22 2.02 14.10
N SER A 79 13.04 0.91 14.81
CA SER A 79 12.65 0.93 16.24
C SER A 79 13.75 1.41 17.16
N LYS A 80 15.01 1.33 16.71
CA LYS A 80 16.21 1.71 17.49
C LYS A 80 16.63 3.15 17.29
N LEU A 81 16.01 3.85 16.33
CA LEU A 81 16.38 5.22 15.99
C LEU A 81 15.79 6.24 16.99
N SER A 82 16.56 7.26 17.29
CA SER A 82 16.06 8.46 17.97
C SER A 82 15.02 9.19 17.09
N LYS A 83 14.24 10.07 17.68
CA LYS A 83 13.24 10.89 16.96
C LYS A 83 13.86 11.70 15.82
N GLN A 84 15.08 12.19 15.99
CA GLN A 84 15.80 12.98 14.98
C GLN A 84 16.25 12.08 13.82
N GLU A 85 16.91 10.96 14.10
CA GLU A 85 17.35 10.00 13.09
C GLU A 85 16.16 9.43 12.31
N LEU A 86 15.06 9.11 13.00
CA LEU A 86 13.84 8.64 12.35
C LEU A 86 13.25 9.70 11.41
N ARG A 87 13.29 11.00 11.77
CA ARG A 87 12.85 12.10 10.91
C ARG A 87 13.69 12.18 9.64
N GLU A 88 15.00 11.98 9.74
CA GLU A 88 15.90 11.93 8.59
C GLU A 88 15.61 10.72 7.70
N LYS A 89 15.45 9.53 8.28
CA LYS A 89 15.14 8.30 7.54
C LYS A 89 13.77 8.34 6.85
N ARG A 90 12.78 9.02 7.41
CA ARG A 90 11.46 9.21 6.78
C ARG A 90 11.51 9.97 5.45
N ARG A 91 12.61 10.67 5.14
CA ARG A 91 12.80 11.25 3.80
C ARG A 91 12.90 10.17 2.72
N MET A 92 13.44 9.00 3.07
CA MET A 92 13.61 7.88 2.16
C MET A 92 12.31 7.09 1.93
N ILE A 93 11.30 7.26 2.84
CA ILE A 93 9.97 6.67 2.70
C ILE A 93 8.95 7.79 2.68
N GLN A 94 8.23 7.94 1.59
CA GLN A 94 7.17 8.93 1.47
C GLN A 94 5.81 8.23 1.30
N MET A 95 4.74 8.91 1.71
CA MET A 95 3.39 8.37 1.61
C MET A 95 2.48 9.32 0.84
N VAL A 96 1.80 8.78 -0.17
CA VAL A 96 0.72 9.43 -0.89
C VAL A 96 -0.59 8.90 -0.32
N PHE A 97 -1.37 9.78 0.30
CA PHE A 97 -2.62 9.41 0.96
C PHE A 97 -3.78 9.33 -0.03
N GLN A 98 -4.79 8.54 0.32
CA GLN A 98 -6.04 8.41 -0.43
C GLN A 98 -6.72 9.76 -0.72
N ASP A 99 -6.78 10.63 0.29
CA ASP A 99 -7.25 12.01 0.15
C ASP A 99 -6.05 12.98 0.19
N CYS A 100 -5.52 13.26 -1.00
CA CYS A 100 -4.45 14.25 -1.16
C CYS A 100 -4.89 15.67 -0.80
N PHE A 101 -6.19 15.98 -0.87
CA PHE A 101 -6.72 17.32 -0.57
C PHE A 101 -6.62 17.64 0.92
N SER A 102 -7.01 16.69 1.79
CA SER A 102 -6.93 16.89 3.26
C SER A 102 -5.49 17.03 3.77
N SER A 103 -4.50 16.64 2.95
CA SER A 103 -3.07 16.75 3.27
C SER A 103 -2.43 18.10 2.91
N MET A 104 -3.17 19.01 2.26
CA MET A 104 -2.71 20.34 1.86
C MET A 104 -3.51 21.43 2.57
N ASP A 105 -2.85 22.52 2.97
CA ASP A 105 -3.56 23.72 3.48
C ASP A 105 -4.33 24.38 2.32
N PRO A 106 -5.67 24.47 2.37
CA PRO A 106 -6.47 25.08 1.31
C PRO A 106 -6.22 26.58 1.12
N ARG A 107 -5.54 27.23 2.06
CA ARG A 107 -5.20 28.65 2.04
C ARG A 107 -3.83 28.93 1.43
N GLN A 108 -3.04 27.87 1.17
CA GLN A 108 -1.69 27.97 0.62
C GLN A 108 -1.72 27.63 -0.87
N ARG A 109 -0.96 28.36 -1.69
CA ARG A 109 -0.78 27.99 -3.11
C ARG A 109 0.02 26.70 -3.22
N VAL A 110 -0.26 25.92 -4.25
CA VAL A 110 0.42 24.65 -4.48
C VAL A 110 1.93 24.81 -4.57
N GLY A 111 2.43 25.84 -5.25
CA GLY A 111 3.86 26.12 -5.35
C GLY A 111 4.51 26.37 -3.99
N ASP A 112 3.85 27.16 -3.12
CA ASP A 112 4.36 27.45 -1.79
C ASP A 112 4.42 26.19 -0.93
N ALA A 113 3.37 25.33 -1.01
CA ALA A 113 3.32 24.05 -0.29
C ALA A 113 4.44 23.10 -0.73
N LEU A 114 4.75 23.04 -2.02
CA LEU A 114 5.82 22.20 -2.56
C LEU A 114 7.22 22.74 -2.18
N VAL A 115 7.43 24.05 -2.27
CA VAL A 115 8.68 24.70 -1.84
C VAL A 115 8.91 24.53 -0.35
N GLU A 116 7.84 24.53 0.46
CA GLU A 116 7.93 24.30 1.91
C GLU A 116 8.50 22.91 2.26
N VAL A 117 8.18 21.88 1.50
CA VAL A 117 8.76 20.53 1.67
C VAL A 117 10.28 20.60 1.57
N LEU A 118 10.82 21.23 0.52
CA LEU A 118 12.27 21.39 0.33
C LEU A 118 12.91 22.23 1.43
N LYS A 119 12.18 23.24 1.94
CA LYS A 119 12.62 24.11 3.04
C LYS A 119 12.70 23.34 4.36
N ILE A 120 11.65 22.60 4.73
CA ILE A 120 11.58 21.84 5.98
C ILE A 120 12.68 20.79 6.05
N HIS A 121 12.93 20.11 4.94
CA HIS A 121 13.92 19.05 4.84
C HIS A 121 15.32 19.56 4.45
N GLN A 122 15.50 20.86 4.23
CA GLN A 122 16.78 21.50 3.87
C GLN A 122 17.48 20.78 2.69
N VAL A 123 16.70 20.46 1.65
CA VAL A 123 17.18 19.66 0.51
C VAL A 123 18.19 20.43 -0.33
N CYS A 124 17.95 21.75 -0.52
CA CYS A 124 18.74 22.61 -1.37
C CYS A 124 18.71 24.07 -0.90
N PRO A 125 19.63 24.94 -1.40
CA PRO A 125 19.61 26.37 -1.16
C PRO A 125 18.29 27.02 -1.60
N PRO A 126 17.87 28.16 -0.99
CA PRO A 126 16.60 28.82 -1.32
C PRO A 126 16.42 29.16 -2.80
N ALA A 127 17.47 29.53 -3.51
CA ALA A 127 17.43 29.89 -4.93
C ALA A 127 17.10 28.71 -5.86
N GLU A 128 17.40 27.48 -5.45
CA GLU A 128 17.20 26.28 -6.26
C GLU A 128 15.82 25.63 -6.06
N ARG A 129 15.07 25.98 -5.00
CA ARG A 129 13.83 25.33 -4.63
C ARG A 129 12.74 25.45 -5.69
N LEU A 130 12.52 26.67 -6.19
CA LEU A 130 11.49 26.91 -7.21
C LEU A 130 11.78 26.19 -8.54
N PRO A 131 13.02 26.25 -9.10
CA PRO A 131 13.39 25.44 -10.28
C PRO A 131 13.13 23.94 -10.09
N ILE A 132 13.47 23.36 -8.93
CA ILE A 132 13.22 21.95 -8.61
C ILE A 132 11.72 21.65 -8.61
N VAL A 133 10.91 22.51 -7.99
CA VAL A 133 9.44 22.36 -7.95
C VAL A 133 8.83 22.47 -9.35
N VAL A 134 9.30 23.41 -10.18
CA VAL A 134 8.85 23.54 -11.57
C VAL A 134 9.12 22.28 -12.35
N ASN A 135 10.35 21.75 -12.30
CA ASN A 135 10.70 20.50 -12.99
C ASN A 135 9.84 19.31 -12.51
N MET A 136 9.61 19.19 -11.20
CA MET A 136 8.79 18.12 -10.64
C MET A 136 7.32 18.23 -11.10
N ILE A 137 6.75 19.42 -11.17
CA ILE A 137 5.38 19.64 -11.64
C ILE A 137 5.24 19.25 -13.13
N GLU A 138 6.24 19.54 -13.95
CA GLU A 138 6.29 19.13 -15.34
C GLU A 138 6.41 17.61 -15.48
N GLN A 139 7.24 16.95 -14.66
CA GLN A 139 7.37 15.49 -14.62
C GLN A 139 6.05 14.77 -14.31
N VAL A 140 5.21 15.35 -13.44
CA VAL A 140 3.88 14.77 -13.18
C VAL A 140 2.82 15.21 -14.22
N GLY A 141 3.24 15.81 -15.35
CA GLY A 141 2.38 16.20 -16.47
C GLY A 141 1.49 17.40 -16.17
N MET A 142 1.95 18.31 -15.33
CA MET A 142 1.27 19.57 -15.05
C MET A 142 2.07 20.77 -15.58
N ARG A 143 1.44 21.94 -15.65
CA ARG A 143 2.07 23.17 -16.15
C ARG A 143 2.61 24.02 -15.02
N PRO A 144 3.72 24.77 -15.21
CA PRO A 144 4.27 25.69 -14.19
C PRO A 144 3.26 26.71 -13.64
N GLU A 145 2.32 27.19 -14.49
CA GLU A 145 1.30 28.16 -14.08
C GLU A 145 0.37 27.59 -12.98
N HIS A 146 0.26 26.28 -12.87
CA HIS A 146 -0.53 25.62 -11.83
C HIS A 146 0.03 25.87 -10.42
N LEU A 147 1.31 26.19 -10.27
CA LEU A 147 1.94 26.50 -8.98
C LEU A 147 1.33 27.72 -8.27
N PHE A 148 0.71 28.62 -9.03
CA PHE A 148 0.10 29.84 -8.48
C PHE A 148 -1.35 29.63 -8.00
N ARG A 149 -1.95 28.46 -8.27
CA ARG A 149 -3.33 28.13 -7.90
C ARG A 149 -3.41 27.50 -6.52
N TYR A 150 -4.62 27.53 -5.97
CA TYR A 150 -4.97 26.91 -4.69
C TYR A 150 -5.48 25.47 -4.90
N PRO A 151 -5.37 24.58 -3.88
CA PRO A 151 -5.77 23.18 -4.00
C PRO A 151 -7.22 22.96 -4.46
N HIS A 152 -8.16 23.84 -4.09
CA HIS A 152 -9.57 23.73 -4.46
C HIS A 152 -9.85 24.00 -5.97
N GLU A 153 -8.91 24.62 -6.70
CA GLU A 153 -9.03 24.93 -8.12
C GLU A 153 -8.67 23.75 -9.04
N PHE A 154 -8.32 22.57 -8.47
CA PHE A 154 -7.87 21.42 -9.21
C PHE A 154 -8.89 20.27 -9.20
N SER A 155 -8.93 19.51 -10.30
CA SER A 155 -9.65 18.23 -10.36
C SER A 155 -9.02 17.16 -9.45
N GLY A 156 -9.73 16.07 -9.16
CA GLY A 156 -9.23 14.96 -8.36
C GLY A 156 -7.91 14.39 -8.89
N GLY A 157 -7.83 14.11 -10.20
CA GLY A 157 -6.60 13.61 -10.81
C GLY A 157 -5.43 14.58 -10.79
N GLN A 158 -5.71 15.89 -10.93
CA GLN A 158 -4.67 16.91 -10.78
C GLN A 158 -4.15 17.00 -9.35
N ARG A 159 -5.03 16.91 -8.35
CA ARG A 159 -4.63 16.86 -6.93
C ARG A 159 -3.77 15.64 -6.63
N GLN A 160 -4.10 14.50 -7.23
CA GLN A 160 -3.31 13.28 -7.09
C GLN A 160 -1.90 13.45 -7.68
N ARG A 161 -1.78 14.08 -8.86
CA ARG A 161 -0.47 14.42 -9.47
C ARG A 161 0.35 15.36 -8.58
N ILE A 162 -0.29 16.35 -7.95
CA ILE A 162 0.37 17.25 -6.98
C ILE A 162 0.82 16.46 -5.74
N GLY A 163 0.01 15.53 -5.24
CA GLY A 163 0.38 14.66 -4.13
C GLY A 163 1.59 13.78 -4.44
N LEU A 164 1.66 13.24 -5.66
CA LEU A 164 2.82 12.49 -6.15
C LEU A 164 4.06 13.39 -6.27
N ALA A 165 3.91 14.57 -6.87
CA ALA A 165 5.01 15.55 -6.95
C ALA A 165 5.58 15.86 -5.57
N ARG A 166 4.70 16.13 -4.59
CA ARG A 166 5.09 16.41 -3.21
C ARG A 166 5.90 15.28 -2.58
N ALA A 167 5.50 14.04 -2.78
CA ALA A 167 6.21 12.88 -2.25
C ALA A 167 7.58 12.71 -2.92
N LEU A 168 7.66 12.88 -4.24
CA LEU A 168 8.87 12.65 -5.04
C LEU A 168 9.93 13.76 -4.91
N LEU A 169 9.56 14.98 -4.47
CA LEU A 169 10.51 16.09 -4.25
C LEU A 169 11.68 15.73 -3.31
N LEU A 170 11.50 14.74 -2.44
CA LEU A 170 12.54 14.28 -1.52
C LEU A 170 13.39 13.15 -2.08
N HIS A 171 13.17 12.73 -3.34
CA HIS A 171 13.81 11.58 -3.97
C HIS A 171 13.79 10.33 -3.08
N PRO A 172 12.60 9.87 -2.64
CA PRO A 172 12.48 8.73 -1.76
C PRO A 172 12.88 7.44 -2.46
N GLU A 173 13.36 6.46 -1.72
CA GLU A 173 13.62 5.11 -2.23
C GLU A 173 12.33 4.28 -2.30
N LEU A 174 11.41 4.54 -1.33
CA LEU A 174 10.11 3.89 -1.26
C LEU A 174 8.98 4.91 -1.19
N VAL A 175 7.98 4.77 -2.06
CA VAL A 175 6.73 5.53 -2.00
C VAL A 175 5.58 4.58 -1.67
N ILE A 176 4.87 4.85 -0.59
CA ILE A 176 3.65 4.13 -0.20
C ILE A 176 2.45 4.88 -0.78
N CYS A 177 1.78 4.28 -1.74
CA CYS A 177 0.58 4.83 -2.37
C CYS A 177 -0.66 4.19 -1.74
N ASP A 178 -1.34 4.92 -0.85
CA ASP A 178 -2.55 4.44 -0.16
C ASP A 178 -3.79 4.79 -0.98
N GLU A 179 -4.31 3.82 -1.72
CA GLU A 179 -5.47 3.94 -2.64
C GLU A 179 -5.41 5.17 -3.58
N PRO A 180 -4.31 5.36 -4.32
CA PRO A 180 -4.05 6.62 -5.04
C PRO A 180 -5.03 6.89 -6.20
N VAL A 181 -5.86 5.93 -6.59
CA VAL A 181 -6.77 6.04 -7.74
C VAL A 181 -8.24 5.73 -7.41
N SER A 182 -8.55 5.40 -6.15
CA SER A 182 -9.87 4.88 -5.74
C SER A 182 -11.05 5.84 -5.98
N ALA A 183 -10.81 7.14 -5.94
CA ALA A 183 -11.82 8.20 -6.10
C ALA A 183 -11.83 8.83 -7.51
N LEU A 184 -11.18 8.21 -8.49
CA LEU A 184 -11.00 8.76 -9.83
C LEU A 184 -11.76 7.94 -10.89
N ASP A 185 -12.17 8.60 -11.98
CA ASP A 185 -12.73 7.93 -13.15
C ASP A 185 -11.71 7.01 -13.81
N VAL A 186 -12.16 5.93 -14.45
CA VAL A 186 -11.32 4.88 -15.06
C VAL A 186 -10.25 5.44 -16.02
N SER A 187 -10.60 6.45 -16.82
CA SER A 187 -9.65 7.08 -17.74
C SER A 187 -8.54 7.84 -17.02
N ILE A 188 -8.87 8.51 -15.92
CA ILE A 188 -7.91 9.24 -15.09
C ILE A 188 -7.06 8.25 -14.26
N GLN A 189 -7.66 7.15 -13.76
CA GLN A 189 -6.92 6.08 -13.11
C GLN A 189 -5.79 5.56 -14.00
N SER A 190 -6.10 5.21 -15.25
CA SER A 190 -5.10 4.72 -16.21
C SER A 190 -3.96 5.72 -16.44
N GLN A 191 -4.27 7.02 -16.51
CA GLN A 191 -3.25 8.07 -16.64
C GLN A 191 -2.33 8.16 -15.40
N ILE A 192 -2.88 8.02 -14.20
CA ILE A 192 -2.08 8.04 -12.96
C ILE A 192 -1.22 6.79 -12.84
N LEU A 193 -1.75 5.61 -13.22
CA LEU A 193 -0.98 4.36 -13.22
C LEU A 193 0.21 4.43 -14.19
N ASN A 194 -0.02 4.90 -15.43
CA ASN A 194 1.06 5.09 -16.38
C ASN A 194 2.11 6.10 -15.87
N LEU A 195 1.66 7.22 -15.30
CA LEU A 195 2.57 8.19 -14.69
C LEU A 195 3.43 7.57 -13.58
N LEU A 196 2.85 6.70 -12.72
CA LEU A 196 3.61 6.01 -11.67
C LEU A 196 4.67 5.06 -12.26
N LEU A 197 4.33 4.32 -13.32
CA LEU A 197 5.27 3.45 -14.03
C LEU A 197 6.41 4.25 -14.68
N ASP A 198 6.09 5.37 -15.35
CA ASP A 198 7.09 6.24 -15.98
C ASP A 198 8.05 6.83 -14.91
N LEU A 199 7.51 7.31 -13.79
CA LEU A 199 8.29 7.86 -12.69
C LEU A 199 9.14 6.79 -12.00
N GLN A 200 8.64 5.55 -11.88
CA GLN A 200 9.38 4.42 -11.33
C GLN A 200 10.60 4.10 -12.21
N GLN A 201 10.40 4.01 -13.53
CA GLN A 201 11.48 3.72 -14.48
C GLN A 201 12.55 4.82 -14.51
N GLN A 202 12.14 6.10 -14.45
CA GLN A 202 13.05 7.24 -14.51
C GLN A 202 13.83 7.44 -13.19
N GLY A 203 13.17 7.24 -12.05
CA GLY A 203 13.71 7.55 -10.73
C GLY A 203 14.21 6.34 -9.93
N ASN A 204 14.06 5.12 -10.45
CA ASN A 204 14.37 3.86 -9.75
C ASN A 204 13.72 3.76 -8.36
N HIS A 205 12.53 4.36 -8.21
CA HIS A 205 11.76 4.30 -6.97
C HIS A 205 11.10 2.93 -6.81
N SER A 206 10.94 2.49 -5.57
CA SER A 206 10.10 1.34 -5.24
C SER A 206 8.74 1.80 -4.75
N TYR A 207 7.71 1.03 -5.00
CA TYR A 207 6.36 1.37 -4.56
C TYR A 207 5.75 0.27 -3.70
N LEU A 208 5.06 0.66 -2.62
CA LEU A 208 4.01 -0.14 -2.00
C LEU A 208 2.68 0.43 -2.48
N PHE A 209 2.04 -0.27 -3.41
CA PHE A 209 0.80 0.16 -4.04
C PHE A 209 -0.39 -0.53 -3.36
N ILE A 210 -1.13 0.21 -2.54
CA ILE A 210 -2.31 -0.26 -1.81
C ILE A 210 -3.56 0.03 -2.63
N ALA A 211 -4.38 -0.99 -2.90
CA ALA A 211 -5.67 -0.85 -3.56
C ALA A 211 -6.70 -1.85 -3.00
N HIS A 212 -7.98 -1.57 -3.24
CA HIS A 212 -9.06 -2.53 -2.99
C HIS A 212 -9.42 -3.32 -4.26
N ASP A 213 -9.07 -2.82 -5.44
CA ASP A 213 -9.32 -3.47 -6.73
C ASP A 213 -8.08 -4.22 -7.21
N ILE A 214 -8.18 -5.55 -7.26
CA ILE A 214 -7.11 -6.44 -7.71
C ILE A 214 -6.77 -6.26 -9.19
N SER A 215 -7.71 -5.78 -10.02
CA SER A 215 -7.47 -5.52 -11.44
C SER A 215 -6.50 -4.36 -11.65
N VAL A 216 -6.59 -3.32 -10.82
CA VAL A 216 -5.66 -2.19 -10.83
C VAL A 216 -4.24 -2.66 -10.47
N VAL A 217 -4.14 -3.47 -9.40
CA VAL A 217 -2.84 -3.98 -8.91
C VAL A 217 -2.18 -4.89 -9.94
N LYS A 218 -2.96 -5.69 -10.68
CA LYS A 218 -2.47 -6.55 -11.79
C LYS A 218 -1.64 -5.80 -12.81
N HIS A 219 -2.06 -4.57 -13.13
CA HIS A 219 -1.42 -3.79 -14.20
C HIS A 219 -0.11 -3.12 -13.80
N ILE A 220 0.09 -2.88 -12.50
CA ILE A 220 1.21 -2.08 -12.04
C ILE A 220 2.23 -2.88 -11.23
N SER A 221 1.84 -3.96 -10.56
CA SER A 221 2.66 -4.63 -9.56
C SER A 221 3.49 -5.78 -10.12
N ASP A 222 4.73 -5.92 -9.63
CA ASP A 222 5.60 -7.07 -9.87
C ASP A 222 5.14 -8.27 -9.02
N ARG A 223 4.83 -8.02 -7.74
CA ARG A 223 4.39 -8.99 -6.75
C ARG A 223 3.21 -8.47 -5.96
N ILE A 224 2.31 -9.35 -5.53
CA ILE A 224 1.08 -9.00 -4.85
C ILE A 224 0.94 -9.77 -3.54
N GLY A 225 0.66 -9.04 -2.46
CA GLY A 225 0.18 -9.57 -1.19
C GLY A 225 -1.33 -9.35 -1.04
N VAL A 226 -2.05 -10.40 -0.66
CA VAL A 226 -3.50 -10.38 -0.44
C VAL A 226 -3.78 -10.35 1.05
N MET A 227 -4.46 -9.32 1.53
CA MET A 227 -4.70 -9.08 2.95
C MET A 227 -6.17 -9.23 3.33
N TYR A 228 -6.46 -9.94 4.43
CA TYR A 228 -7.79 -10.13 4.98
C TYR A 228 -7.76 -10.02 6.51
N LEU A 229 -8.61 -9.17 7.10
CA LEU A 229 -8.72 -8.95 8.56
C LEU A 229 -7.38 -8.87 9.30
N GLY A 230 -6.46 -8.06 8.79
CA GLY A 230 -5.15 -7.83 9.40
C GLY A 230 -4.08 -8.85 9.04
N HIS A 231 -4.39 -9.95 8.36
CA HIS A 231 -3.46 -11.01 8.00
C HIS A 231 -3.14 -11.01 6.51
N LEU A 232 -1.89 -11.37 6.14
CA LEU A 232 -1.59 -11.79 4.78
C LEU A 232 -2.11 -13.22 4.58
N MET A 233 -2.83 -13.44 3.49
CA MET A 233 -3.44 -14.73 3.14
C MET A 233 -2.68 -15.44 2.03
N GLU A 234 -2.16 -14.67 1.07
CA GLU A 234 -1.42 -15.17 -0.09
C GLU A 234 -0.47 -14.10 -0.61
N GLU A 235 0.71 -14.49 -1.08
CA GLU A 235 1.71 -13.62 -1.71
C GLU A 235 2.38 -14.37 -2.86
N ALA A 236 2.45 -13.74 -4.04
CA ALA A 236 3.17 -14.29 -5.18
C ALA A 236 3.56 -13.19 -6.19
N GLU A 237 4.41 -13.54 -7.16
CA GLU A 237 4.56 -12.74 -8.38
C GLU A 237 3.20 -12.56 -9.06
N THR A 238 2.97 -11.40 -9.67
CA THR A 238 1.65 -11.05 -10.23
C THR A 238 1.13 -12.09 -11.21
N GLN A 239 1.95 -12.55 -12.15
CA GLN A 239 1.52 -13.54 -13.14
C GLN A 239 1.17 -14.88 -12.47
N GLU A 240 2.00 -15.34 -11.54
CA GLU A 240 1.81 -16.58 -10.79
C GLU A 240 0.52 -16.52 -9.96
N LEU A 241 0.26 -15.42 -9.24
CA LEU A 241 -0.95 -15.25 -8.45
C LEU A 241 -2.23 -15.39 -9.30
N PHE A 242 -2.22 -14.82 -10.52
CA PHE A 242 -3.40 -14.86 -11.40
C PHE A 242 -3.58 -16.19 -12.12
N GLN A 243 -2.50 -16.92 -12.40
CA GLN A 243 -2.56 -18.23 -13.09
C GLN A 243 -2.83 -19.38 -12.10
N ASN A 244 -2.17 -19.37 -10.95
CA ASN A 244 -2.12 -20.47 -9.99
C ASN A 244 -2.60 -20.05 -8.60
N THR A 245 -3.68 -19.26 -8.54
CA THR A 245 -4.26 -18.79 -7.26
C THR A 245 -4.52 -19.94 -6.30
N LEU A 246 -4.01 -19.83 -5.09
CA LEU A 246 -4.10 -20.87 -4.07
C LEU A 246 -5.23 -20.61 -3.07
N HIS A 247 -5.24 -19.45 -2.42
CA HIS A 247 -6.17 -19.16 -1.33
C HIS A 247 -7.61 -18.93 -1.82
N PRO A 248 -8.63 -19.55 -1.20
CA PRO A 248 -10.03 -19.37 -1.60
C PRO A 248 -10.51 -17.91 -1.60
N TYR A 249 -10.02 -17.08 -0.69
CA TYR A 249 -10.31 -15.64 -0.68
C TYR A 249 -9.77 -14.94 -1.93
N THR A 250 -8.53 -15.21 -2.32
CA THR A 250 -7.93 -14.65 -3.54
C THR A 250 -8.70 -15.10 -4.78
N LYS A 251 -9.10 -16.38 -4.85
CA LYS A 251 -9.96 -16.90 -5.95
C LYS A 251 -11.25 -16.13 -6.06
N ALA A 252 -11.90 -15.86 -4.94
CA ALA A 252 -13.14 -15.10 -4.92
C ALA A 252 -12.93 -13.64 -5.35
N LEU A 253 -11.86 -12.95 -4.89
CA LEU A 253 -11.51 -11.61 -5.35
C LEU A 253 -11.28 -11.57 -6.86
N LEU A 254 -10.53 -12.54 -7.41
CA LEU A 254 -10.27 -12.63 -8.85
C LEU A 254 -11.52 -12.93 -9.66
N SER A 255 -12.45 -13.72 -9.13
CA SER A 255 -13.71 -14.03 -9.80
C SER A 255 -14.64 -12.83 -9.94
N ALA A 256 -14.46 -11.80 -9.12
CA ALA A 256 -15.21 -10.55 -9.18
C ALA A 256 -14.73 -9.61 -10.30
N VAL A 257 -13.52 -9.82 -10.83
CA VAL A 257 -12.96 -9.00 -11.92
C VAL A 257 -13.69 -9.30 -13.24
N PRO A 258 -14.29 -8.29 -13.91
CA PRO A 258 -14.89 -8.49 -15.21
C PRO A 258 -13.82 -8.88 -16.25
N THR A 259 -13.99 -10.02 -16.91
CA THR A 259 -13.16 -10.44 -18.05
C THR A 259 -13.95 -10.34 -19.35
N ILE A 260 -13.27 -9.96 -20.44
CA ILE A 260 -13.88 -9.86 -21.78
C ILE A 260 -14.18 -11.25 -22.35
N GLU A 261 -13.46 -12.27 -21.90
CA GLU A 261 -13.71 -13.66 -22.30
C GLU A 261 -14.98 -14.19 -21.62
N LYS A 262 -15.80 -14.94 -22.37
CA LYS A 262 -16.99 -15.63 -21.84
C LYS A 262 -16.54 -16.56 -20.70
N GLN A 263 -16.70 -16.12 -19.46
CA GLN A 263 -16.46 -16.96 -18.30
C GLN A 263 -17.45 -18.12 -18.30
N THR A 264 -16.96 -19.31 -18.58
CA THR A 264 -17.69 -20.59 -18.37
C THR A 264 -17.69 -21.00 -16.89
N LYS A 265 -16.86 -20.35 -16.06
CA LYS A 265 -16.80 -20.62 -14.61
C LYS A 265 -17.82 -19.75 -13.87
N LYS A 266 -18.65 -20.40 -13.02
CA LYS A 266 -19.55 -19.71 -12.09
C LYS A 266 -18.74 -18.74 -11.21
N ARG A 267 -19.19 -17.48 -11.07
CA ARG A 267 -18.62 -16.53 -10.12
C ARG A 267 -18.69 -17.12 -8.71
N GLU A 268 -17.55 -17.20 -8.05
CA GLU A 268 -17.50 -17.51 -6.61
C GLU A 268 -17.90 -16.26 -5.83
N ILE A 269 -19.17 -16.15 -5.49
CA ILE A 269 -19.68 -15.03 -4.70
C ILE A 269 -19.31 -15.29 -3.24
N LEU A 270 -18.54 -14.38 -2.64
CA LEU A 270 -18.30 -14.41 -1.20
C LEU A 270 -19.59 -14.26 -0.44
N GLN A 271 -19.99 -15.29 0.29
CA GLN A 271 -21.18 -15.25 1.13
C GLN A 271 -20.86 -14.63 2.50
N GLY A 272 -21.81 -13.87 3.03
CA GLY A 272 -21.71 -13.25 4.35
C GLY A 272 -20.95 -11.91 4.36
N GLU A 273 -21.14 -11.16 5.44
CA GLU A 273 -20.49 -9.87 5.67
C GLU A 273 -19.06 -10.05 6.18
N LEU A 274 -18.21 -9.03 6.00
CA LEU A 274 -16.89 -8.97 6.58
C LEU A 274 -16.99 -9.03 8.11
N PRO A 275 -16.36 -10.00 8.79
CA PRO A 275 -16.40 -10.06 10.26
C PRO A 275 -15.77 -8.80 10.88
N SER A 276 -16.29 -8.44 12.07
CA SER A 276 -15.75 -7.28 12.79
C SER A 276 -14.32 -7.55 13.26
N PRO A 277 -13.37 -6.62 13.02
CA PRO A 277 -12.00 -6.76 13.53
C PRO A 277 -11.91 -6.65 15.07
N ILE A 278 -13.00 -6.26 15.75
CA ILE A 278 -13.12 -6.27 17.23
C ILE A 278 -13.35 -7.71 17.73
N HIS A 279 -14.08 -8.51 16.95
CA HIS A 279 -14.44 -9.89 17.26
C HIS A 279 -14.06 -10.79 16.07
N ALA A 280 -12.76 -10.82 15.78
CA ALA A 280 -12.24 -11.68 14.71
C ALA A 280 -12.56 -13.17 14.98
N PRO A 281 -12.87 -13.96 13.96
CA PRO A 281 -13.06 -15.41 14.11
C PRO A 281 -11.81 -16.07 14.71
N SER A 282 -12.01 -17.10 15.55
CA SER A 282 -10.91 -17.95 16.03
C SER A 282 -10.30 -18.75 14.87
N GLY A 283 -9.04 -19.15 14.97
CA GLY A 283 -8.36 -19.89 13.91
C GLY A 283 -8.26 -19.09 12.61
N CYS A 284 -8.48 -19.71 11.46
CA CYS A 284 -8.45 -19.03 10.17
C CYS A 284 -9.51 -17.92 10.11
N VAL A 285 -9.07 -16.68 9.95
CA VAL A 285 -9.94 -15.47 9.94
C VAL A 285 -10.95 -15.48 8.77
N PHE A 286 -10.66 -16.21 7.70
CA PHE A 286 -11.55 -16.34 6.54
C PHE A 286 -12.58 -17.48 6.67
N ARG A 287 -12.48 -18.37 7.68
CA ARG A 287 -13.29 -19.59 7.81
C ARG A 287 -14.81 -19.39 7.73
N THR A 288 -15.31 -18.25 8.21
CA THR A 288 -16.76 -17.95 8.22
C THR A 288 -17.34 -17.67 6.83
N ARG A 289 -16.46 -17.40 5.85
CA ARG A 289 -16.83 -17.11 4.45
C ARG A 289 -16.20 -18.11 3.46
N CYS A 290 -15.40 -19.04 3.97
CA CYS A 290 -14.68 -20.02 3.14
C CYS A 290 -15.59 -21.21 2.81
N PRO A 291 -15.82 -21.51 1.51
CA PRO A 291 -16.62 -22.68 1.12
C PRO A 291 -15.94 -24.03 1.44
N TYR A 292 -14.63 -24.00 1.73
CA TYR A 292 -13.81 -25.20 2.03
C TYR A 292 -13.41 -25.27 3.50
N ALA A 293 -14.09 -24.51 4.40
CA ALA A 293 -13.74 -24.50 5.81
C ALA A 293 -13.91 -25.88 6.47
N THR A 294 -12.89 -26.29 7.23
CA THR A 294 -12.87 -27.55 8.01
C THR A 294 -12.80 -27.25 9.52
N ALA A 295 -12.84 -28.27 10.35
CA ALA A 295 -12.67 -28.14 11.81
C ALA A 295 -11.31 -27.51 12.17
N ALA A 296 -10.24 -27.91 11.49
CA ALA A 296 -8.90 -27.33 11.68
C ALA A 296 -8.88 -25.82 11.49
N CYS A 297 -9.67 -25.28 10.54
CA CYS A 297 -9.79 -23.84 10.34
C CYS A 297 -10.39 -23.09 11.55
N ALA A 298 -11.10 -23.76 12.44
CA ALA A 298 -11.65 -23.15 13.65
C ALA A 298 -10.69 -23.24 14.84
N GLU A 299 -9.78 -24.19 14.83
CA GLU A 299 -8.89 -24.52 15.95
C GLU A 299 -7.61 -23.69 15.92
N ALA A 300 -6.99 -23.50 14.75
CA ALA A 300 -5.72 -22.80 14.61
C ALA A 300 -5.67 -21.84 13.41
N LEU A 301 -4.79 -20.86 13.48
CA LEU A 301 -4.39 -20.06 12.32
C LEU A 301 -3.56 -20.96 11.40
N PRO A 302 -3.79 -20.93 10.06
CA PRO A 302 -2.93 -21.66 9.12
C PRO A 302 -1.51 -21.07 9.12
N GLU A 303 -0.53 -21.95 9.03
CA GLU A 303 0.86 -21.54 8.88
C GLU A 303 1.13 -20.96 7.49
N TRP A 304 2.08 -20.05 7.44
CA TRP A 304 2.55 -19.44 6.19
C TRP A 304 3.49 -20.40 5.48
N LYS A 305 3.07 -20.96 4.35
CA LYS A 305 3.81 -21.98 3.59
C LYS A 305 4.16 -21.49 2.19
N GLU A 306 5.38 -21.77 1.76
CA GLU A 306 5.81 -21.56 0.38
C GLU A 306 5.60 -22.86 -0.40
N LEU A 307 4.67 -22.84 -1.37
CA LEU A 307 4.30 -24.02 -2.16
C LEU A 307 4.98 -24.05 -3.53
N ALA A 308 5.40 -22.90 -4.04
CA ALA A 308 6.24 -22.74 -5.22
C ALA A 308 7.21 -21.60 -4.96
N PRO A 309 8.33 -21.48 -5.70
CA PRO A 309 9.29 -20.40 -5.50
C PRO A 309 8.63 -19.03 -5.51
N GLY A 310 8.69 -18.30 -4.38
CA GLY A 310 8.07 -16.99 -4.22
C GLY A 310 6.54 -16.99 -4.09
N HIS A 311 5.86 -18.16 -4.11
CA HIS A 311 4.42 -18.27 -3.92
C HIS A 311 4.10 -18.83 -2.55
N LYS A 312 3.60 -17.98 -1.67
CA LYS A 312 3.31 -18.29 -0.27
C LYS A 312 1.82 -18.13 0.03
N VAL A 313 1.30 -19.00 0.89
CA VAL A 313 -0.11 -19.03 1.29
C VAL A 313 -0.29 -19.46 2.73
N ALA A 314 -1.27 -18.86 3.43
CA ALA A 314 -1.71 -19.26 4.75
C ALA A 314 -3.09 -19.94 4.65
N CYS A 315 -3.13 -21.26 4.42
CA CYS A 315 -4.37 -22.00 4.22
C CYS A 315 -4.23 -23.47 4.58
N HIS A 316 -5.14 -24.00 5.42
CA HIS A 316 -5.18 -25.42 5.81
C HIS A 316 -5.49 -26.41 4.68
N LEU A 317 -5.87 -25.96 3.49
CA LEU A 317 -5.99 -26.82 2.32
C LEU A 317 -4.64 -27.41 1.86
N TYR A 318 -3.54 -26.86 2.39
CA TYR A 318 -2.17 -27.24 2.00
C TYR A 318 -1.34 -27.75 3.19
N ASP A 319 -2.02 -28.15 4.29
CA ASP A 319 -1.37 -28.80 5.44
C ASP A 319 -0.92 -30.23 5.16
#